data_a116fd0907c71c1c1dd3b4209c226672
#
_entry.id   a116fd0907c71c1c1dd3b4209c226672
#
_cell.length_a   1.000
_cell.length_b   1.000
_cell.length_c   1.000
_cell.angle_alpha   90.00
_cell.angle_beta   90.00
_cell.angle_gamma   90.00
#
_symmetry.space_group_name_H-M   'P 1'
#
loop_
_entity.id
_entity.type
_entity.pdbx_description
1 polymer ?
#
loop_
_entity_poly.entity_id
_entity_poly.type
_entity_poly.pdbx_seq_one_letter_code
_entity_poly.pdbx_strand_id
1 'polypeptide(L)'
;MAKHRFFFHLLALVIVAIWGVTFVSTKTLIGAGMHPAAIFVIRFVMAYAGIWILTLTEKKPVKLWSDSRKDEWIFVFLGITGGSFYFLTENTALAHTQATNVSFLVCVAPLLTALLTLAYKRFFHGRFADGLEDIRVGFPLVFGTLLALVGMAMVVFDGTRLQLSPKGDLLALGAALCWALYSLFMSQMTEHYGAVFATRKVFFYGLLTILPFLGRTGDSFSPAVLGQPVVYLNLLFLGLIASLACFILWNLVMFKLGNVTSTNYVYLNPIFTLVTAMVLLGERMTLVSGLGCAAILAGVVLSGFKPSRAYRRAVSFLSPSGSNGRNKKASESEECR
;
A
#
# COMPACT_ATOMS: atom_id res chain seq x y z
N MET A 1 -19.26 4.83 17.18
CA MET A 1 -17.95 5.09 16.52
C MET A 1 -16.97 3.90 16.57
N ALA A 2 -16.78 3.21 17.69
CA ALA A 2 -15.81 2.10 17.79
C ALA A 2 -16.11 0.89 16.86
N LYS A 3 -17.34 0.41 16.78
CA LYS A 3 -17.74 -0.69 15.89
C LYS A 3 -17.47 -0.41 14.41
N HIS A 4 -17.68 0.83 13.98
CA HIS A 4 -17.47 1.22 12.58
C HIS A 4 -15.98 1.24 12.22
N ARG A 5 -15.12 1.65 13.14
CA ARG A 5 -13.67 1.66 12.95
C ARG A 5 -13.08 0.25 12.93
N PHE A 6 -13.57 -0.64 13.78
CA PHE A 6 -13.17 -2.05 13.80
C PHE A 6 -13.45 -2.75 12.45
N PHE A 7 -14.59 -2.46 11.82
CA PHE A 7 -14.91 -2.96 10.48
C PHE A 7 -13.82 -2.62 9.45
N PHE A 8 -13.30 -1.38 9.44
CA PHE A 8 -12.25 -0.99 8.50
C PHE A 8 -10.90 -1.65 8.79
N HIS A 9 -10.60 -1.97 10.04
CA HIS A 9 -9.43 -2.76 10.40
C HIS A 9 -9.54 -4.20 9.87
N LEU A 10 -10.69 -4.84 10.01
CA LEU A 10 -10.94 -6.16 9.46
C LEU A 10 -10.90 -6.15 7.92
N LEU A 11 -11.50 -5.13 7.31
CA LEU A 11 -11.48 -4.96 5.86
C LEU A 11 -10.05 -4.79 5.33
N ALA A 12 -9.21 -4.00 6.01
CA ALA A 12 -7.79 -3.85 5.67
C ALA A 12 -7.06 -5.20 5.70
N LEU A 13 -7.32 -6.01 6.73
CA LEU A 13 -6.73 -7.36 6.86
C LEU A 13 -7.13 -8.28 5.70
N VAL A 14 -8.42 -8.30 5.35
CA VAL A 14 -8.92 -9.10 4.23
C VAL A 14 -8.29 -8.66 2.90
N ILE A 15 -8.22 -7.35 2.65
CA ILE A 15 -7.62 -6.82 1.42
C ILE A 15 -6.14 -7.22 1.31
N VAL A 16 -5.38 -7.07 2.39
CA VAL A 16 -3.96 -7.42 2.42
C VAL A 16 -3.75 -8.94 2.27
N ALA A 17 -4.64 -9.76 2.84
CA ALA A 17 -4.64 -11.21 2.61
C ALA A 17 -4.80 -11.53 1.11
N ILE A 18 -5.77 -10.90 0.43
CA ILE A 18 -5.97 -11.05 -1.01
C ILE A 18 -4.72 -10.59 -1.78
N TRP A 19 -4.14 -9.45 -1.41
CA TRP A 19 -2.93 -8.94 -2.07
C TRP A 19 -1.70 -9.82 -1.83
N GLY A 20 -1.58 -10.47 -0.67
CA GLY A 20 -0.53 -11.48 -0.46
C GLY A 20 -0.58 -12.62 -1.48
N VAL A 21 -1.81 -13.06 -1.85
CA VAL A 21 -2.02 -14.07 -2.90
C VAL A 21 -1.60 -13.55 -4.28
N THR A 22 -1.72 -12.25 -4.56
CA THR A 22 -1.43 -11.70 -5.90
C THR A 22 0.02 -11.86 -6.33
N PHE A 23 0.98 -11.89 -5.40
CA PHE A 23 2.39 -12.11 -5.73
C PHE A 23 2.61 -13.49 -6.36
N VAL A 24 2.00 -14.53 -5.79
CA VAL A 24 2.05 -15.90 -6.33
C VAL A 24 1.28 -15.99 -7.64
N SER A 25 0.08 -15.43 -7.70
CA SER A 25 -0.75 -15.39 -8.91
C SER A 25 -0.03 -14.71 -10.09
N THR A 26 0.57 -13.53 -9.85
CA THR A 26 1.35 -12.80 -10.88
C THR A 26 2.59 -13.60 -11.29
N LYS A 27 3.29 -14.22 -10.34
CA LYS A 27 4.46 -15.10 -10.64
C LYS A 27 4.07 -16.28 -11.52
N THR A 28 2.89 -16.88 -11.27
CA THR A 28 2.32 -17.96 -12.09
C THR A 28 2.06 -17.50 -13.53
N LEU A 29 1.48 -16.30 -13.71
CA LEU A 29 1.25 -15.73 -15.05
C LEU A 29 2.54 -15.46 -15.80
N ILE A 30 3.57 -14.96 -15.12
CA ILE A 30 4.91 -14.77 -15.72
C ILE A 30 5.51 -16.12 -16.12
N GLY A 31 5.37 -17.15 -15.28
CA GLY A 31 5.79 -18.52 -15.57
C GLY A 31 5.04 -19.13 -16.77
N ALA A 32 3.80 -18.73 -17.02
CA ALA A 32 3.03 -19.10 -18.21
C ALA A 32 3.38 -18.27 -19.47
N GLY A 33 4.43 -17.44 -19.42
CA GLY A 33 4.93 -16.68 -20.55
C GLY A 33 4.33 -15.28 -20.72
N MET A 34 3.54 -14.78 -19.75
CA MET A 34 2.97 -13.44 -19.84
C MET A 34 4.00 -12.35 -19.50
N HIS A 35 4.04 -11.30 -20.30
CA HIS A 35 4.88 -10.14 -20.05
C HIS A 35 4.30 -9.28 -18.90
N PRO A 36 5.14 -8.72 -17.98
CA PRO A 36 4.69 -7.88 -16.86
C PRO A 36 3.72 -6.74 -17.21
N ALA A 37 3.96 -6.02 -18.31
CA ALA A 37 3.08 -4.95 -18.77
C ALA A 37 1.73 -5.48 -19.30
N ALA A 38 1.69 -6.65 -19.95
CA ALA A 38 0.45 -7.27 -20.42
C ALA A 38 -0.44 -7.70 -19.26
N ILE A 39 0.15 -8.30 -18.21
CA ILE A 39 -0.57 -8.64 -16.99
C ILE A 39 -1.24 -7.39 -16.39
N PHE A 40 -0.51 -6.28 -16.28
CA PHE A 40 -1.05 -5.02 -15.80
C PHE A 40 -2.24 -4.55 -16.66
N VAL A 41 -2.05 -4.47 -17.98
CA VAL A 41 -3.08 -3.94 -18.89
C VAL A 41 -4.35 -4.77 -18.82
N ILE A 42 -4.25 -6.10 -18.92
CA ILE A 42 -5.44 -6.95 -18.95
C ILE A 42 -6.21 -6.83 -17.62
N ARG A 43 -5.52 -6.91 -16.47
CA ARG A 43 -6.16 -6.81 -15.16
C ARG A 43 -6.81 -5.43 -14.94
N PHE A 44 -6.14 -4.34 -15.38
CA PHE A 44 -6.65 -2.99 -15.17
C PHE A 44 -7.70 -2.56 -16.19
N VAL A 45 -7.69 -3.09 -17.41
CA VAL A 45 -8.82 -2.93 -18.36
C VAL A 45 -10.07 -3.58 -17.80
N MET A 46 -9.99 -4.81 -17.26
CA MET A 46 -11.12 -5.46 -16.61
C MET A 46 -11.62 -4.66 -15.38
N ALA A 47 -10.69 -4.20 -14.54
CA ALA A 47 -11.03 -3.39 -13.37
C ALA A 47 -11.65 -2.04 -13.78
N TYR A 48 -11.14 -1.40 -14.82
CA TYR A 48 -11.67 -0.14 -15.34
C TYR A 48 -13.05 -0.31 -15.96
N ALA A 49 -13.28 -1.38 -16.70
CA ALA A 49 -14.63 -1.71 -17.20
C ALA A 49 -15.60 -1.96 -16.03
N GLY A 50 -15.18 -2.71 -15.02
CA GLY A 50 -15.98 -2.96 -13.84
C GLY A 50 -16.32 -1.70 -13.05
N ILE A 51 -15.36 -0.76 -12.88
CA ILE A 51 -15.65 0.49 -12.17
C ILE A 51 -16.56 1.43 -12.96
N TRP A 52 -16.56 1.34 -14.31
CA TRP A 52 -17.54 2.03 -15.14
C TRP A 52 -18.94 1.47 -14.93
N ILE A 53 -19.09 0.15 -14.87
CA ILE A 53 -20.39 -0.48 -14.56
C ILE A 53 -20.89 0.05 -13.21
N LEU A 54 -20.04 0.07 -12.15
CA LEU A 54 -20.39 0.63 -10.86
C LEU A 54 -20.77 2.11 -10.94
N THR A 55 -20.02 2.90 -11.71
CA THR A 55 -20.31 4.33 -11.89
C THR A 55 -21.67 4.56 -12.53
N LEU A 56 -22.05 3.76 -13.54
CA LEU A 56 -23.32 3.86 -14.24
C LEU A 56 -24.51 3.39 -13.42
N THR A 57 -24.29 2.53 -12.42
CA THR A 57 -25.35 2.12 -11.46
C THR A 57 -25.62 3.18 -10.38
N GLU A 58 -24.70 4.11 -10.15
CA GLU A 58 -24.96 5.26 -9.28
C GLU A 58 -25.95 6.22 -9.96
N LYS A 59 -27.10 6.50 -9.33
CA LYS A 59 -28.13 7.42 -9.83
C LYS A 59 -27.69 8.91 -9.81
N LYS A 60 -26.39 9.17 -9.96
CA LYS A 60 -25.80 10.52 -9.95
C LYS A 60 -25.25 10.84 -11.35
N PRO A 61 -25.22 12.13 -11.74
CA PRO A 61 -24.59 12.52 -13.00
C PRO A 61 -23.11 12.09 -12.98
N VAL A 62 -22.68 11.43 -14.06
CA VAL A 62 -21.31 10.92 -14.19
C VAL A 62 -20.35 12.10 -14.33
N LYS A 63 -19.55 12.33 -13.31
CA LYS A 63 -18.46 13.31 -13.34
C LYS A 63 -17.26 12.69 -14.06
N LEU A 64 -16.78 13.32 -15.14
CA LEU A 64 -15.63 12.85 -15.92
C LEU A 64 -14.33 13.51 -15.47
N TRP A 65 -14.36 14.81 -15.17
CA TRP A 65 -13.19 15.62 -14.83
C TRP A 65 -13.19 16.02 -13.35
N SER A 66 -12.02 16.25 -12.81
CA SER A 66 -11.87 16.82 -11.46
C SER A 66 -12.27 18.30 -11.44
N ASP A 67 -12.44 18.87 -10.24
CA ASP A 67 -12.89 20.25 -10.05
C ASP A 67 -11.84 21.29 -10.43
N SER A 68 -10.57 20.88 -10.43
CA SER A 68 -9.45 21.76 -10.76
C SER A 68 -8.40 21.06 -11.64
N ARG A 69 -7.67 21.86 -12.44
CA ARG A 69 -6.51 21.34 -13.21
C ARG A 69 -5.41 20.80 -12.28
N LYS A 70 -5.28 21.35 -11.07
CA LYS A 70 -4.30 20.85 -10.08
C LYS A 70 -4.66 19.45 -9.61
N ASP A 71 -5.93 19.21 -9.27
CA ASP A 71 -6.41 17.89 -8.86
C ASP A 71 -6.28 16.87 -10.00
N GLU A 72 -6.48 17.31 -11.26
CA GLU A 72 -6.30 16.45 -12.43
C GLU A 72 -4.83 15.99 -12.57
N TRP A 73 -3.85 16.89 -12.38
CA TRP A 73 -2.44 16.52 -12.37
C TRP A 73 -2.07 15.61 -11.21
N ILE A 74 -2.72 15.77 -10.05
CA ILE A 74 -2.56 14.83 -8.93
C ILE A 74 -3.08 13.44 -9.34
N PHE A 75 -4.21 13.33 -10.04
CA PHE A 75 -4.68 12.04 -10.54
C PHE A 75 -3.76 11.42 -11.59
N VAL A 76 -3.14 12.21 -12.46
CA VAL A 76 -2.06 11.72 -13.36
C VAL A 76 -0.91 11.12 -12.54
N PHE A 77 -0.43 11.85 -11.53
CA PHE A 77 0.63 11.39 -10.64
C PHE A 77 0.22 10.11 -9.88
N LEU A 78 -1.01 10.05 -9.37
CA LEU A 78 -1.56 8.86 -8.69
C LEU A 78 -1.73 7.67 -9.64
N GLY A 79 -2.10 7.92 -10.91
CA GLY A 79 -2.15 6.89 -11.94
C GLY A 79 -0.80 6.30 -12.28
N ILE A 80 0.25 7.11 -12.26
CA ILE A 80 1.63 6.66 -12.42
C ILE A 80 2.08 5.87 -11.18
N THR A 81 1.96 6.46 -9.98
CA THR A 81 2.52 5.89 -8.76
C THR A 81 1.70 4.74 -8.17
N GLY A 82 0.38 4.77 -8.25
CA GLY A 82 -0.51 3.69 -7.78
C GLY A 82 -0.98 2.74 -8.89
N GLY A 83 -0.62 3.04 -10.14
CA GLY A 83 -0.98 2.26 -11.32
C GLY A 83 0.24 1.79 -12.08
N SER A 84 0.54 2.43 -13.22
CA SER A 84 1.50 1.91 -14.22
C SER A 84 2.89 1.63 -13.67
N PHE A 85 3.54 2.57 -12.99
CA PHE A 85 4.92 2.37 -12.52
C PHE A 85 5.00 1.41 -11.34
N TYR A 86 4.06 1.47 -10.40
CA TYR A 86 4.01 0.49 -9.32
C TYR A 86 3.96 -0.94 -9.87
N PHE A 87 2.98 -1.24 -10.72
CA PHE A 87 2.80 -2.60 -11.24
C PHE A 87 3.84 -3.00 -12.27
N LEU A 88 4.37 -2.05 -13.06
CA LEU A 88 5.47 -2.34 -13.98
C LEU A 88 6.73 -2.76 -13.21
N THR A 89 7.07 -2.03 -12.14
CA THR A 89 8.25 -2.34 -11.31
C THR A 89 8.03 -3.62 -10.51
N GLU A 90 6.87 -3.80 -9.86
CA GLU A 90 6.53 -5.00 -9.10
C GLU A 90 6.49 -6.26 -9.98
N ASN A 91 5.74 -6.23 -11.08
CA ASN A 91 5.62 -7.38 -11.98
C ASN A 91 6.97 -7.71 -12.64
N THR A 92 7.79 -6.70 -12.99
CA THR A 92 9.12 -6.91 -13.51
C THR A 92 10.06 -7.47 -12.44
N ALA A 93 9.96 -7.03 -11.19
CA ALA A 93 10.68 -7.61 -10.07
C ALA A 93 10.36 -9.11 -9.93
N LEU A 94 9.08 -9.49 -9.99
CA LEU A 94 8.63 -10.88 -9.95
C LEU A 94 9.16 -11.73 -11.10
N ALA A 95 9.47 -11.13 -12.26
CA ALA A 95 10.15 -11.83 -13.35
C ALA A 95 11.63 -12.17 -13.03
N HIS A 96 12.26 -11.41 -12.13
CA HIS A 96 13.70 -11.53 -11.82
C HIS A 96 14.00 -12.19 -10.47
N THR A 97 13.05 -12.25 -9.52
CA THR A 97 13.25 -12.80 -8.18
C THR A 97 12.02 -13.55 -7.67
N GLN A 98 12.08 -14.12 -6.47
CA GLN A 98 11.01 -14.89 -5.87
C GLN A 98 9.85 -13.99 -5.41
N ALA A 99 8.62 -14.54 -5.37
CA ALA A 99 7.42 -13.80 -4.92
C ALA A 99 7.54 -13.34 -3.47
N THR A 100 8.08 -14.19 -2.58
CA THR A 100 8.35 -13.86 -1.17
C THR A 100 9.33 -12.72 -1.03
N ASN A 101 10.40 -12.68 -1.85
CA ASN A 101 11.40 -11.60 -1.82
C ASN A 101 10.79 -10.25 -2.26
N VAL A 102 10.01 -10.24 -3.35
CA VAL A 102 9.32 -9.02 -3.81
C VAL A 102 8.34 -8.54 -2.75
N SER A 103 7.51 -9.44 -2.21
CA SER A 103 6.55 -9.13 -1.15
C SER A 103 7.23 -8.54 0.09
N PHE A 104 8.40 -9.06 0.48
CA PHE A 104 9.24 -8.52 1.56
C PHE A 104 9.70 -7.09 1.27
N LEU A 105 10.28 -6.84 0.10
CA LEU A 105 10.83 -5.53 -0.24
C LEU A 105 9.73 -4.47 -0.41
N VAL A 106 8.58 -4.84 -0.95
CA VAL A 106 7.40 -3.94 -1.02
C VAL A 106 6.91 -3.56 0.37
N CYS A 107 7.10 -4.39 1.39
CA CYS A 107 6.77 -4.07 2.78
C CYS A 107 7.61 -2.95 3.41
N VAL A 108 8.60 -2.39 2.72
CA VAL A 108 9.23 -1.12 3.11
C VAL A 108 8.29 0.09 2.90
N ALA A 109 7.24 -0.06 2.09
CA ALA A 109 6.29 1.02 1.77
C ALA A 109 5.67 1.72 2.99
N PRO A 110 5.24 1.05 4.08
CA PRO A 110 4.73 1.74 5.26
C PRO A 110 5.75 2.68 5.91
N LEU A 111 7.01 2.25 6.00
CA LEU A 111 8.10 3.09 6.50
C LEU A 111 8.30 4.32 5.61
N LEU A 112 8.35 4.11 4.29
CA LEU A 112 8.46 5.21 3.32
C LEU A 112 7.26 6.16 3.40
N THR A 113 6.03 5.62 3.55
CA THR A 113 4.81 6.44 3.72
C THR A 113 4.90 7.31 4.97
N ALA A 114 5.37 6.77 6.09
CA ALA A 114 5.54 7.52 7.32
C ALA A 114 6.59 8.63 7.17
N LEU A 115 7.77 8.30 6.60
CA LEU A 115 8.84 9.27 6.36
C LEU A 115 8.42 10.38 5.38
N LEU A 116 7.76 10.02 4.27
CA LEU A 116 7.25 10.99 3.29
C LEU A 116 6.17 11.89 3.91
N THR A 117 5.28 11.35 4.74
CA THR A 117 4.25 12.14 5.43
C THR A 117 4.89 13.16 6.37
N LEU A 118 5.89 12.74 7.16
CA LEU A 118 6.62 13.63 8.06
C LEU A 118 7.39 14.72 7.28
N ALA A 119 8.11 14.33 6.23
CA ALA A 119 8.85 15.26 5.37
C ALA A 119 7.90 16.25 4.70
N TYR A 120 6.80 15.76 4.12
CA TYR A 120 5.82 16.64 3.46
C TYR A 120 5.22 17.66 4.42
N LYS A 121 4.81 17.25 5.63
CA LYS A 121 4.31 18.18 6.67
C LYS A 121 5.37 19.16 7.17
N ARG A 122 6.65 18.79 7.14
CA ARG A 122 7.75 19.67 7.57
C ARG A 122 8.07 20.77 6.57
N PHE A 123 8.00 20.45 5.27
CA PHE A 123 8.44 21.35 4.20
C PHE A 123 7.31 22.06 3.46
N PHE A 124 6.09 21.52 3.50
CA PHE A 124 4.93 22.06 2.79
C PHE A 124 3.81 22.44 3.75
N HIS A 125 3.06 23.48 3.41
CA HIS A 125 1.91 23.98 4.13
C HIS A 125 0.70 24.02 3.18
N GLY A 126 -0.52 23.98 3.74
CA GLY A 126 -1.77 24.07 3.00
C GLY A 126 -2.56 22.77 2.94
N ARG A 127 -3.63 22.73 2.13
CA ARG A 127 -4.67 21.69 2.11
C ARG A 127 -4.14 20.24 2.26
N PHE A 128 -3.10 19.88 1.52
CA PHE A 128 -2.57 18.50 1.56
C PHE A 128 -1.75 18.22 2.81
N ALA A 129 -0.96 19.18 3.29
CA ALA A 129 -0.18 19.02 4.51
C ALA A 129 -1.08 18.95 5.74
N ASP A 130 -2.12 19.82 5.78
CA ASP A 130 -3.07 19.89 6.90
C ASP A 130 -3.98 18.66 6.98
N GLY A 131 -4.32 18.05 5.83
CA GLY A 131 -5.13 16.84 5.76
C GLY A 131 -4.37 15.53 6.02
N LEU A 132 -3.02 15.56 6.12
CA LEU A 132 -2.25 14.36 6.41
C LEU A 132 -2.32 13.96 7.89
N GLU A 133 -2.24 12.65 8.13
CA GLU A 133 -2.25 12.06 9.48
C GLU A 133 -1.12 12.64 10.35
N ASP A 134 -1.45 13.00 11.61
CA ASP A 134 -0.46 13.41 12.58
C ASP A 134 0.31 12.19 13.10
N ILE A 135 1.51 12.02 12.55
CA ILE A 135 2.42 10.95 12.95
C ILE A 135 3.24 11.44 14.14
N ARG A 136 3.10 10.75 15.26
CA ARG A 136 4.01 10.91 16.38
C ARG A 136 5.07 9.83 16.28
N VAL A 137 6.30 10.24 15.94
CA VAL A 137 7.44 9.35 16.00
C VAL A 137 7.74 9.08 17.50
N GLY A 138 7.48 7.86 17.92
CA GLY A 138 7.69 7.41 19.28
C GLY A 138 8.17 5.98 19.30
N PHE A 139 8.63 5.53 20.47
CA PHE A 139 9.15 4.17 20.67
C PHE A 139 8.25 3.06 20.06
N PRO A 140 6.90 3.07 20.23
CA PRO A 140 6.07 2.02 19.67
C PRO A 140 6.12 1.94 18.15
N LEU A 141 6.12 3.09 17.45
CA LEU A 141 6.20 3.13 15.99
C LEU A 141 7.56 2.63 15.50
N VAL A 142 8.65 3.14 16.08
CA VAL A 142 10.02 2.78 15.66
C VAL A 142 10.29 1.31 15.97
N PHE A 143 10.06 0.89 17.20
CA PHE A 143 10.34 -0.48 17.63
C PHE A 143 9.42 -1.49 16.93
N GLY A 144 8.14 -1.19 16.79
CA GLY A 144 7.19 -2.03 16.07
C GLY A 144 7.57 -2.20 14.57
N THR A 145 8.00 -1.12 13.92
CA THR A 145 8.50 -1.16 12.54
C THR A 145 9.77 -2.01 12.42
N LEU A 146 10.75 -1.80 13.32
CA LEU A 146 11.98 -2.59 13.33
C LEU A 146 11.70 -4.08 13.57
N LEU A 147 10.83 -4.40 14.53
CA LEU A 147 10.43 -5.77 14.82
C LEU A 147 9.74 -6.44 13.61
N ALA A 148 8.85 -5.72 12.91
CA ALA A 148 8.23 -6.21 11.70
C ALA A 148 9.26 -6.44 10.59
N LEU A 149 10.23 -5.53 10.39
CA LEU A 149 11.31 -5.68 9.41
C LEU A 149 12.21 -6.89 9.73
N VAL A 150 12.57 -7.10 10.99
CA VAL A 150 13.32 -8.29 11.42
C VAL A 150 12.53 -9.56 11.17
N GLY A 151 11.24 -9.58 11.53
CA GLY A 151 10.36 -10.73 11.25
C GLY A 151 10.26 -11.03 9.77
N MET A 152 10.13 -10.01 8.91
CA MET A 152 10.13 -10.17 7.46
C MET A 152 11.46 -10.72 6.94
N ALA A 153 12.58 -10.23 7.46
CA ALA A 153 13.91 -10.79 7.15
C ALA A 153 13.97 -12.29 7.51
N MET A 154 13.48 -12.69 8.68
CA MET A 154 13.45 -14.11 9.08
C MET A 154 12.60 -14.97 8.11
N VAL A 155 11.47 -14.47 7.62
CA VAL A 155 10.63 -15.20 6.65
C VAL A 155 11.35 -15.38 5.32
N VAL A 156 12.07 -14.36 4.85
CA VAL A 156 12.80 -14.40 3.56
C VAL A 156 14.08 -15.23 3.65
N PHE A 157 14.80 -15.13 4.77
CA PHE A 157 16.09 -15.81 4.98
C PHE A 157 15.98 -17.25 5.53
N ASP A 158 14.80 -17.84 5.46
CA ASP A 158 14.46 -19.15 6.03
C ASP A 158 15.21 -20.34 5.40
N GLY A 159 16.52 -20.34 5.46
CA GLY A 159 17.36 -21.45 5.00
C GLY A 159 17.38 -21.66 3.48
N THR A 160 16.58 -20.94 2.73
CA THR A 160 16.67 -20.91 1.27
C THR A 160 17.81 -19.98 0.85
N ARG A 161 18.64 -20.43 -0.10
CA ARG A 161 19.72 -19.59 -0.64
C ARG A 161 19.09 -18.29 -1.15
N LEU A 162 19.48 -17.17 -0.58
CA LEU A 162 19.09 -15.85 -1.04
C LEU A 162 19.57 -15.70 -2.49
N GLN A 163 18.65 -15.79 -3.42
CA GLN A 163 18.95 -15.42 -4.81
C GLN A 163 18.78 -13.90 -4.90
N LEU A 164 19.82 -13.19 -4.44
CA LEU A 164 19.90 -11.76 -4.63
C LEU A 164 19.86 -11.46 -6.13
N SER A 165 18.85 -10.76 -6.54
CA SER A 165 18.74 -10.22 -7.89
C SER A 165 18.76 -8.70 -7.79
N PRO A 166 19.94 -8.04 -7.91
CA PRO A 166 20.02 -6.59 -7.70
C PRO A 166 19.01 -5.81 -8.54
N LYS A 167 18.74 -6.29 -9.76
CA LYS A 167 17.72 -5.69 -10.63
C LYS A 167 16.30 -5.89 -10.10
N GLY A 168 15.95 -7.11 -9.69
CA GLY A 168 14.63 -7.43 -9.12
C GLY A 168 14.41 -6.70 -7.80
N ASP A 169 15.42 -6.67 -6.94
CA ASP A 169 15.35 -6.06 -5.62
C ASP A 169 15.19 -4.53 -5.72
N LEU A 170 15.95 -3.87 -6.62
CA LEU A 170 15.81 -2.44 -6.86
C LEU A 170 14.42 -2.07 -7.44
N LEU A 171 13.89 -2.90 -8.33
CA LEU A 171 12.54 -2.71 -8.88
C LEU A 171 11.46 -2.87 -7.80
N ALA A 172 11.60 -3.83 -6.90
CA ALA A 172 10.68 -4.02 -5.78
C ALA A 172 10.70 -2.83 -4.80
N LEU A 173 11.89 -2.28 -4.49
CA LEU A 173 12.01 -1.04 -3.72
C LEU A 173 11.41 0.16 -4.45
N GLY A 174 11.56 0.23 -5.78
CA GLY A 174 10.88 1.22 -6.63
C GLY A 174 9.36 1.13 -6.52
N ALA A 175 8.82 -0.10 -6.52
CA ALA A 175 7.39 -0.32 -6.28
C ALA A 175 6.96 0.15 -4.88
N ALA A 176 7.74 -0.15 -3.83
CA ALA A 176 7.47 0.33 -2.48
C ALA A 176 7.42 1.87 -2.40
N LEU A 177 8.34 2.56 -3.07
CA LEU A 177 8.35 4.03 -3.14
C LEU A 177 7.12 4.56 -3.90
N CYS A 178 6.77 3.95 -5.03
CA CYS A 178 5.56 4.30 -5.78
C CYS A 178 4.31 4.18 -4.92
N TRP A 179 4.16 3.08 -4.16
CA TRP A 179 3.04 2.87 -3.24
C TRP A 179 2.99 3.90 -2.12
N ALA A 180 4.14 4.28 -1.55
CA ALA A 180 4.23 5.30 -0.52
C ALA A 180 3.81 6.69 -1.04
N LEU A 181 4.24 7.06 -2.24
CA LEU A 181 3.85 8.30 -2.92
C LEU A 181 2.35 8.31 -3.25
N TYR A 182 1.81 7.20 -3.75
CA TYR A 182 0.38 7.04 -3.97
C TYR A 182 -0.41 7.23 -2.67
N SER A 183 0.00 6.57 -1.60
CA SER A 183 -0.68 6.62 -0.30
C SER A 183 -0.70 8.03 0.29
N LEU A 184 0.33 8.85 0.01
CA LEU A 184 0.45 10.21 0.54
C LEU A 184 -0.72 11.12 0.15
N PHE A 185 -1.19 11.04 -1.10
CA PHE A 185 -2.22 11.94 -1.62
C PHE A 185 -3.59 11.28 -1.80
N MET A 186 -3.65 9.94 -1.93
CA MET A 186 -4.87 9.25 -2.35
C MET A 186 -6.01 9.37 -1.34
N SER A 187 -5.74 9.38 -0.02
CA SER A 187 -6.82 9.46 0.98
C SER A 187 -7.58 10.78 0.88
N GLN A 188 -6.89 11.89 0.62
CA GLN A 188 -7.53 13.21 0.49
C GLN A 188 -8.31 13.33 -0.82
N MET A 189 -7.77 12.75 -1.91
CA MET A 189 -8.51 12.68 -3.17
C MET A 189 -9.77 11.80 -3.03
N THR A 190 -9.68 10.72 -2.24
CA THR A 190 -10.83 9.86 -1.89
C THR A 190 -11.85 10.60 -1.03
N GLU A 191 -11.41 11.42 -0.08
CA GLU A 191 -12.27 12.24 0.77
C GLU A 191 -13.08 13.25 -0.07
N HIS A 192 -12.41 13.91 -1.01
CA HIS A 192 -13.03 14.98 -1.80
C HIS A 192 -13.92 14.46 -2.93
N TYR A 193 -13.48 13.41 -3.64
CA TYR A 193 -14.14 12.92 -4.85
C TYR A 193 -14.90 11.60 -4.67
N GLY A 194 -14.70 10.92 -3.54
CA GLY A 194 -15.20 9.56 -3.30
C GLY A 194 -14.31 8.46 -3.92
N ALA A 195 -14.39 7.25 -3.32
CA ALA A 195 -13.49 6.14 -3.68
C ALA A 195 -13.67 5.67 -5.13
N VAL A 196 -14.91 5.60 -5.63
CA VAL A 196 -15.19 5.12 -7.00
C VAL A 196 -14.62 6.08 -8.04
N PHE A 197 -14.89 7.39 -7.91
CA PHE A 197 -14.34 8.40 -8.83
C PHE A 197 -12.82 8.40 -8.80
N ALA A 198 -12.23 8.48 -7.60
CA ALA A 198 -10.78 8.57 -7.44
C ALA A 198 -10.07 7.33 -8.01
N THR A 199 -10.58 6.11 -7.73
CA THR A 199 -10.04 4.87 -8.29
C THR A 199 -10.19 4.82 -9.82
N ARG A 200 -11.32 5.27 -10.36
CA ARG A 200 -11.54 5.34 -11.81
C ARG A 200 -10.51 6.24 -12.50
N LYS A 201 -10.18 7.39 -11.92
CA LYS A 201 -9.16 8.32 -12.44
C LYS A 201 -7.76 7.69 -12.39
N VAL A 202 -7.41 7.04 -11.28
CA VAL A 202 -6.13 6.32 -11.13
C VAL A 202 -6.00 5.23 -12.20
N PHE A 203 -7.05 4.42 -12.41
CA PHE A 203 -7.02 3.37 -13.44
C PHE A 203 -6.91 3.94 -14.84
N PHE A 204 -7.64 5.01 -15.15
CA PHE A 204 -7.57 5.69 -16.45
C PHE A 204 -6.16 6.18 -16.75
N TYR A 205 -5.56 6.95 -15.84
CA TYR A 205 -4.20 7.46 -16.03
C TYR A 205 -3.14 6.36 -15.96
N GLY A 206 -3.34 5.34 -15.13
CA GLY A 206 -2.47 4.16 -15.10
C GLY A 206 -2.45 3.42 -16.45
N LEU A 207 -3.63 3.20 -17.05
CA LEU A 207 -3.74 2.59 -18.39
C LEU A 207 -3.15 3.49 -19.49
N LEU A 208 -3.33 4.80 -19.39
CA LEU A 208 -2.75 5.73 -20.38
C LEU A 208 -1.22 5.75 -20.32
N THR A 209 -0.66 5.78 -19.11
CA THR A 209 0.79 5.92 -18.91
C THR A 209 1.58 4.62 -19.09
N ILE A 210 0.92 3.45 -19.13
CA ILE A 210 1.59 2.17 -19.46
C ILE A 210 1.76 1.95 -20.97
N LEU A 211 1.01 2.67 -21.83
CA LEU A 211 1.01 2.44 -23.27
C LEU A 211 2.41 2.38 -23.92
N PRO A 212 3.36 3.26 -23.57
CA PRO A 212 4.71 3.20 -24.14
C PRO A 212 5.45 1.88 -23.88
N PHE A 213 5.04 1.13 -22.86
CA PHE A 213 5.70 -0.13 -22.45
C PHE A 213 5.10 -1.37 -23.11
N LEU A 214 4.01 -1.22 -23.90
CA LEU A 214 3.33 -2.34 -24.56
C LEU A 214 4.05 -2.87 -25.81
N GLY A 215 4.95 -2.10 -26.41
CA GLY A 215 5.63 -2.47 -27.64
C GLY A 215 6.52 -3.73 -27.54
N ARG A 216 6.68 -4.32 -26.35
CA ARG A 216 7.53 -5.50 -26.10
C ARG A 216 6.77 -6.66 -25.43
N THR A 217 5.44 -6.66 -25.49
CA THR A 217 4.61 -7.67 -24.78
C THR A 217 4.56 -9.04 -25.50
N GLY A 218 5.08 -9.15 -26.71
CA GLY A 218 5.16 -10.42 -27.45
C GLY A 218 3.77 -11.07 -27.60
N ASP A 219 3.74 -12.40 -27.47
CA ASP A 219 2.53 -13.22 -27.63
C ASP A 219 1.58 -13.23 -26.42
N SER A 220 1.82 -12.37 -25.43
CA SER A 220 1.00 -12.33 -24.19
C SER A 220 -0.50 -12.10 -24.43
N PHE A 221 -0.88 -11.53 -25.55
CA PHE A 221 -2.27 -11.31 -25.97
C PHE A 221 -2.80 -12.40 -26.90
N SER A 222 -2.01 -13.44 -27.21
CA SER A 222 -2.44 -14.50 -28.11
C SER A 222 -3.56 -15.36 -27.49
N PRO A 223 -4.55 -15.83 -28.27
CA PRO A 223 -5.58 -16.74 -27.78
C PRO A 223 -5.01 -18.02 -27.15
N ALA A 224 -3.84 -18.48 -27.63
CA ALA A 224 -3.17 -19.66 -27.11
C ALA A 224 -2.69 -19.49 -25.67
N VAL A 225 -2.23 -18.29 -25.29
CA VAL A 225 -1.81 -17.97 -23.91
C VAL A 225 -3.04 -17.65 -23.06
N LEU A 226 -3.92 -16.78 -23.53
CA LEU A 226 -5.10 -16.32 -22.76
C LEU A 226 -6.13 -17.42 -22.54
N GLY A 227 -6.20 -18.42 -23.41
CA GLY A 227 -7.14 -19.56 -23.30
C GLY A 227 -6.71 -20.61 -22.27
N GLN A 228 -5.49 -20.53 -21.73
CA GLN A 228 -5.05 -21.47 -20.69
C GLN A 228 -5.83 -21.25 -19.38
N PRO A 229 -6.43 -22.28 -18.74
CA PRO A 229 -7.20 -22.16 -17.51
C PRO A 229 -6.45 -21.43 -16.39
N VAL A 230 -5.16 -21.74 -16.23
CA VAL A 230 -4.31 -21.09 -15.24
C VAL A 230 -4.17 -19.60 -15.53
N VAL A 231 -4.09 -19.17 -16.79
CA VAL A 231 -3.92 -17.78 -17.16
C VAL A 231 -5.21 -17.00 -16.93
N TYR A 232 -6.34 -17.43 -17.52
CA TYR A 232 -7.56 -16.63 -17.43
C TYR A 232 -8.13 -16.59 -16.00
N LEU A 233 -8.04 -17.67 -15.21
CA LEU A 233 -8.49 -17.68 -13.82
C LEU A 233 -7.68 -16.72 -12.94
N ASN A 234 -6.36 -16.71 -13.09
CA ASN A 234 -5.50 -15.76 -12.37
C ASN A 234 -5.75 -14.32 -12.83
N LEU A 235 -5.97 -14.06 -14.12
CA LEU A 235 -6.30 -12.73 -14.62
C LEU A 235 -7.66 -12.23 -14.10
N LEU A 236 -8.69 -13.09 -14.05
CA LEU A 236 -9.99 -12.75 -13.47
C LEU A 236 -9.86 -12.41 -11.98
N PHE A 237 -9.12 -13.22 -11.22
CA PHE A 237 -8.83 -12.95 -9.81
C PHE A 237 -8.11 -11.60 -9.63
N LEU A 238 -7.03 -11.39 -10.38
CA LEU A 238 -6.25 -10.16 -10.32
C LEU A 238 -7.05 -8.92 -10.78
N GLY A 239 -7.86 -9.05 -11.82
CA GLY A 239 -8.62 -7.93 -12.39
C GLY A 239 -9.83 -7.55 -11.54
N LEU A 240 -10.70 -8.51 -11.23
CA LEU A 240 -11.99 -8.22 -10.59
C LEU A 240 -11.90 -8.16 -9.07
N ILE A 241 -11.15 -9.05 -8.44
CA ILE A 241 -11.06 -9.11 -6.99
C ILE A 241 -9.93 -8.20 -6.50
N ALA A 242 -8.69 -8.47 -6.91
CA ALA A 242 -7.54 -7.77 -6.36
C ALA A 242 -7.38 -6.32 -6.86
N SER A 243 -7.79 -6.04 -8.10
CA SER A 243 -7.73 -4.66 -8.64
C SER A 243 -9.04 -3.90 -8.44
N LEU A 244 -10.18 -4.37 -8.97
CA LEU A 244 -11.42 -3.60 -8.87
C LEU A 244 -11.89 -3.47 -7.42
N ALA A 245 -12.24 -4.59 -6.78
CA ALA A 245 -12.84 -4.56 -5.45
C ALA A 245 -11.85 -4.04 -4.40
N CYS A 246 -10.63 -4.62 -4.34
CA CYS A 246 -9.67 -4.27 -3.30
C CYS A 246 -9.17 -2.82 -3.41
N PHE A 247 -8.96 -2.24 -4.61
CA PHE A 247 -8.53 -0.85 -4.72
C PHE A 247 -9.60 0.14 -4.25
N ILE A 248 -10.86 -0.07 -4.63
CA ILE A 248 -11.96 0.81 -4.17
C ILE A 248 -12.07 0.75 -2.65
N LEU A 249 -12.08 -0.47 -2.09
CA LEU A 249 -12.20 -0.69 -0.66
C LEU A 249 -10.97 -0.21 0.10
N TRP A 250 -9.76 -0.36 -0.46
CA TRP A 250 -8.53 0.13 0.15
C TRP A 250 -8.48 1.66 0.21
N ASN A 251 -8.89 2.33 -0.85
CA ASN A 251 -8.97 3.79 -0.86
C ASN A 251 -9.96 4.31 0.20
N LEU A 252 -11.07 3.57 0.41
CA LEU A 252 -11.98 3.86 1.49
C LEU A 252 -11.35 3.58 2.88
N VAL A 253 -10.57 2.51 3.02
CA VAL A 253 -9.82 2.20 4.25
C VAL A 253 -8.82 3.29 4.56
N MET A 254 -8.02 3.74 3.57
CA MET A 254 -7.05 4.85 3.75
C MET A 254 -7.76 6.14 4.18
N PHE A 255 -8.88 6.46 3.58
CA PHE A 255 -9.68 7.63 4.00
C PHE A 255 -10.18 7.51 5.45
N LYS A 256 -10.63 6.33 5.88
CA LYS A 256 -11.24 6.13 7.23
C LYS A 256 -10.22 5.90 8.34
N LEU A 257 -9.11 5.24 8.08
CA LEU A 257 -8.10 4.91 9.08
C LEU A 257 -6.88 5.85 9.06
N GLY A 258 -6.66 6.55 7.95
CA GLY A 258 -5.45 7.33 7.66
C GLY A 258 -4.40 6.53 6.88
N ASN A 259 -3.50 7.23 6.18
CA ASN A 259 -2.53 6.64 5.26
C ASN A 259 -1.53 5.72 5.97
N VAL A 260 -0.92 6.20 7.05
CA VAL A 260 0.10 5.44 7.79
C VAL A 260 -0.51 4.25 8.52
N THR A 261 -1.67 4.45 9.17
CA THR A 261 -2.38 3.37 9.86
C THR A 261 -2.77 2.25 8.89
N SER A 262 -3.26 2.60 7.70
CA SER A 262 -3.67 1.63 6.68
C SER A 262 -2.47 0.90 6.08
N THR A 263 -1.43 1.62 5.67
CA THR A 263 -0.26 1.02 5.04
C THR A 263 0.50 0.07 5.97
N ASN A 264 0.40 0.22 7.30
CA ASN A 264 0.98 -0.74 8.24
C ASN A 264 0.45 -2.18 8.06
N TYR A 265 -0.78 -2.36 7.53
CA TYR A 265 -1.30 -3.70 7.22
C TYR A 265 -0.50 -4.39 6.10
N VAL A 266 0.18 -3.64 5.23
CA VAL A 266 1.01 -4.18 4.14
C VAL A 266 2.15 -5.05 4.68
N TYR A 267 2.61 -4.82 5.92
CA TYR A 267 3.59 -5.71 6.60
C TYR A 267 3.11 -7.17 6.72
N LEU A 268 1.82 -7.42 6.57
CA LEU A 268 1.25 -8.78 6.61
C LEU A 268 1.35 -9.51 5.26
N ASN A 269 1.65 -8.80 4.16
CA ASN A 269 1.76 -9.43 2.83
C ASN A 269 2.68 -10.66 2.80
N PRO A 270 3.90 -10.63 3.35
CA PRO A 270 4.78 -11.81 3.33
C PRO A 270 4.18 -13.03 3.99
N ILE A 271 3.38 -12.85 5.05
CA ILE A 271 2.71 -13.96 5.75
C ILE A 271 1.71 -14.63 4.81
N PHE A 272 0.85 -13.82 4.17
CA PHE A 272 -0.16 -14.35 3.24
C PHE A 272 0.47 -14.90 1.96
N THR A 273 1.57 -14.28 1.47
CA THR A 273 2.32 -14.81 0.33
C THR A 273 2.94 -16.15 0.68
N LEU A 274 3.55 -16.29 1.86
CA LEU A 274 4.14 -17.56 2.33
C LEU A 274 3.07 -18.66 2.47
N VAL A 275 1.95 -18.35 3.14
CA VAL A 275 0.82 -19.32 3.28
C VAL A 275 0.31 -19.76 1.91
N THR A 276 0.19 -18.83 0.97
CA THR A 276 -0.26 -19.16 -0.40
C THR A 276 0.76 -20.03 -1.12
N ALA A 277 2.05 -19.74 -1.00
CA ALA A 277 3.11 -20.54 -1.59
C ALA A 277 3.15 -21.96 -1.00
N MET A 278 2.89 -22.11 0.30
CA MET A 278 2.77 -23.41 0.95
C MET A 278 1.61 -24.23 0.35
N VAL A 279 0.44 -23.60 0.18
CA VAL A 279 -0.76 -24.29 -0.30
C VAL A 279 -0.70 -24.59 -1.80
N LEU A 280 -0.23 -23.64 -2.62
CA LEU A 280 -0.25 -23.76 -4.08
C LEU A 280 1.03 -24.35 -4.66
N LEU A 281 2.17 -24.14 -4.01
CA LEU A 281 3.48 -24.58 -4.47
C LEU A 281 4.04 -25.74 -3.64
N GLY A 282 3.36 -26.14 -2.56
CA GLY A 282 3.78 -27.23 -1.67
C GLY A 282 5.04 -26.88 -0.85
N GLU A 283 5.36 -25.62 -0.67
CA GLU A 283 6.48 -25.16 0.16
C GLU A 283 6.24 -25.49 1.64
N ARG A 284 7.29 -25.81 2.39
CA ARG A 284 7.19 -26.14 3.81
C ARG A 284 7.58 -24.93 4.66
N MET A 285 6.76 -24.60 5.65
CA MET A 285 7.11 -23.58 6.64
C MET A 285 8.12 -24.15 7.64
N THR A 286 9.21 -23.44 7.83
CA THR A 286 10.21 -23.80 8.85
C THR A 286 9.90 -23.08 10.17
N LEU A 287 10.59 -23.48 11.25
CA LEU A 287 10.49 -22.80 12.53
C LEU A 287 10.88 -21.32 12.43
N VAL A 288 11.91 -21.01 11.62
CA VAL A 288 12.42 -19.64 11.43
C VAL A 288 11.35 -18.76 10.76
N SER A 289 10.70 -19.23 9.68
CA SER A 289 9.57 -18.53 9.05
C SER A 289 8.41 -18.34 10.03
N GLY A 290 8.10 -19.35 10.84
CA GLY A 290 7.04 -19.25 11.86
C GLY A 290 7.30 -18.16 12.89
N LEU A 291 8.54 -18.10 13.43
CA LEU A 291 8.98 -17.05 14.34
C LEU A 291 8.99 -15.68 13.67
N GLY A 292 9.40 -15.61 12.40
CA GLY A 292 9.36 -14.40 11.58
C GLY A 292 7.92 -13.86 11.42
N CYS A 293 6.96 -14.73 11.11
CA CYS A 293 5.53 -14.36 11.06
C CYS A 293 5.03 -13.81 12.40
N ALA A 294 5.38 -14.45 13.52
CA ALA A 294 5.02 -13.97 14.84
C ALA A 294 5.62 -12.59 15.14
N ALA A 295 6.88 -12.36 14.77
CA ALA A 295 7.55 -11.06 14.91
C ALA A 295 6.90 -9.97 14.06
N ILE A 296 6.48 -10.28 12.80
CA ILE A 296 5.73 -9.34 11.94
C ILE A 296 4.42 -8.94 12.63
N LEU A 297 3.62 -9.91 13.09
CA LEU A 297 2.34 -9.66 13.75
C LEU A 297 2.52 -8.79 14.99
N ALA A 298 3.49 -9.12 15.86
CA ALA A 298 3.82 -8.34 17.04
C ALA A 298 4.26 -6.92 16.68
N GLY A 299 5.10 -6.76 15.66
CA GLY A 299 5.56 -5.46 15.16
C GLY A 299 4.43 -4.58 14.63
N VAL A 300 3.50 -5.14 13.86
CA VAL A 300 2.31 -4.43 13.33
C VAL A 300 1.41 -3.96 14.47
N VAL A 301 1.11 -4.84 15.44
CA VAL A 301 0.30 -4.49 16.61
C VAL A 301 0.98 -3.38 17.41
N LEU A 302 2.27 -3.50 17.66
CA LEU A 302 3.04 -2.53 18.44
C LEU A 302 3.14 -1.18 17.73
N SER A 303 3.40 -1.14 16.42
CA SER A 303 3.46 0.11 15.63
C SER A 303 2.13 0.87 15.60
N GLY A 304 1.01 0.14 15.63
CA GLY A 304 -0.34 0.70 15.73
C GLY A 304 -0.75 1.16 17.13
N PHE A 305 0.05 0.86 18.16
CA PHE A 305 -0.30 1.16 19.55
C PHE A 305 -0.22 2.66 19.84
N LYS A 306 -1.37 3.30 20.04
CA LYS A 306 -1.44 4.70 20.48
C LYS A 306 -1.26 4.72 22.01
N PRO A 307 -0.16 5.24 22.56
CA PRO A 307 0.07 5.24 24.01
C PRO A 307 -1.06 5.98 24.73
N SER A 308 -1.57 5.38 25.79
CA SER A 308 -2.65 5.93 26.60
C SER A 308 -2.29 7.32 27.16
N ARG A 309 -3.30 8.15 27.53
CA ARG A 309 -3.05 9.45 28.18
C ARG A 309 -2.21 9.33 29.46
N ALA A 310 -2.32 8.20 30.19
CA ALA A 310 -1.53 7.90 31.37
C ALA A 310 -0.04 7.68 31.04
N TYR A 311 0.29 6.90 30.03
CA TYR A 311 1.65 6.70 29.55
C TYR A 311 2.28 8.02 29.08
N ARG A 312 1.51 8.88 28.40
CA ARG A 312 1.97 10.21 27.96
C ARG A 312 2.34 11.12 29.14
N ARG A 313 1.59 11.07 30.24
CA ARG A 313 1.92 11.80 31.48
C ARG A 313 3.19 11.24 32.11
N ALA A 314 3.33 9.92 32.22
CA ALA A 314 4.53 9.30 32.78
C ALA A 314 5.81 9.65 32.01
N VAL A 315 5.77 9.62 30.68
CA VAL A 315 6.93 9.98 29.83
C VAL A 315 7.25 11.47 29.90
N SER A 316 6.24 12.37 30.02
CA SER A 316 6.49 13.80 30.21
C SER A 316 7.13 14.15 31.55
N PHE A 317 6.96 13.31 32.58
CA PHE A 317 7.65 13.43 33.87
C PHE A 317 9.11 12.96 33.78
N LEU A 318 9.42 12.05 32.87
CA LEU A 318 10.78 11.50 32.69
C LEU A 318 11.62 12.27 31.66
N SER A 319 11.01 13.18 30.92
CA SER A 319 11.74 14.09 30.03
C SER A 319 12.31 15.25 30.85
N PRO A 320 13.65 15.47 30.89
CA PRO A 320 14.21 16.57 31.65
C PRO A 320 13.65 17.88 31.06
N SER A 321 12.91 18.64 31.89
CA SER A 321 12.37 19.94 31.51
C SER A 321 13.52 20.91 31.28
N GLY A 322 13.91 21.04 30.01
CA GLY A 322 14.70 22.18 29.54
C GLY A 322 13.80 23.43 29.53
N SER A 323 14.01 24.30 30.53
CA SER A 323 13.75 25.73 30.53
C SER A 323 12.56 26.26 29.71
N ASN A 324 11.39 26.44 30.31
CA ASN A 324 10.55 27.61 30.04
C ASN A 324 9.61 27.92 31.22
N GLY A 325 10.17 28.25 32.37
CA GLY A 325 9.49 28.79 33.55
C GLY A 325 9.62 30.31 33.67
N ARG A 326 9.55 31.06 32.55
CA ARG A 326 9.73 32.54 32.62
C ARG A 326 8.73 33.39 31.81
N ASN A 327 7.56 32.93 31.45
CA ASN A 327 6.62 33.81 30.76
C ASN A 327 5.14 33.66 31.16
N LYS A 328 4.86 33.22 32.41
CA LYS A 328 3.47 33.16 32.90
C LYS A 328 3.15 34.13 34.04
N LYS A 329 4.09 35.06 34.36
CA LYS A 329 3.87 36.11 35.38
C LYS A 329 3.77 37.54 34.80
N ALA A 330 3.83 37.68 33.47
CA ALA A 330 3.73 39.01 32.84
C ALA A 330 2.35 39.35 32.27
N SER A 331 1.42 38.37 32.16
CA SER A 331 0.07 38.61 31.60
C SER A 331 -1.02 38.81 32.67
N GLU A 332 -0.71 38.61 33.95
CA GLU A 332 -1.72 38.84 35.04
C GLU A 332 -1.62 40.22 35.71
N SER A 333 -0.71 41.11 35.27
CA SER A 333 -0.54 42.47 35.83
C SER A 333 -1.07 43.59 34.91
N GLU A 334 -1.64 43.28 33.74
CA GLU A 334 -2.21 44.29 32.85
C GLU A 334 -3.75 44.31 32.78
N GLU A 335 -4.44 43.47 33.53
CA GLU A 335 -5.93 43.46 33.60
C GLU A 335 -6.49 44.16 34.85
N CYS A 336 -5.69 44.91 35.58
CA CYS A 336 -6.09 45.77 36.68
C CYS A 336 -5.52 47.18 36.54
N ARG A 337 -5.79 47.88 35.45
CA ARG A 337 -5.76 49.36 35.36
C ARG A 337 -6.72 49.85 34.33
#